data_a84a5704a497384a3fdeea2fadb140fb
#
_entry.id   a84a5704a497384a3fdeea2fadb140fb
#
_cell.length_a   1.000
_cell.length_b   1.000
_cell.length_c   1.000
_cell.angle_alpha   90.00
_cell.angle_beta   90.00
_cell.angle_gamma   90.00
#
_symmetry.space_group_name_H-M   'P 1'
#
loop_
_entity.id
_entity.type
_entity.pdbx_description
1 polymer ?
#
loop_
_entity_poly.entity_id
_entity_poly.type
_entity_poly.pdbx_seq_one_letter_code
_entity_poly.pdbx_strand_id
1 'polypeptide(L)'
;MSKKSSPNLRDSKCLKFLKNSSKNTMKSYLQAIKKYESFHGMTIEELVLEALDEQTRQVPPHLLKVIDRIEDFQNYLIEDGLVYGTIQTHLNKIKSIYRKNRVTLPYLEPLNSKRVKRNDVIEFKDILTKEELKKALPLMRLPVRARAMAMIQGGLSNEECEHLTLRSFIDELRVYHQKEDDISALEWLADETNPVIWITKLVRIKTGKPFYAILGAEAVNTIASAKLYEYELPSNHHTLPDKLLNVHKSTMNRICTQLNKRLGFGSAGGMYRFRPHALRKFHATYIGGSALSYEEHSLITNAEIDEMQGRGKTNVQDTYIKTNPIRQKVLYAKVMNNVSLWHEYDYQLIGDDVRVFLSDPSAENRKLKKEVKILSEELQKKKQASEKVKELRKTLGDDVFQEMISEILNAS
;
A
#
# COMPACT_ATOMS: atom_id res chain seq x y z
N MET A 1 -25.20 -44.82 -5.11
CA MET A 1 -25.25 -43.60 -5.95
C MET A 1 -23.85 -43.29 -6.47
N SER A 2 -23.63 -43.57 -7.77
CA SER A 2 -22.36 -43.39 -8.46
C SER A 2 -21.96 -41.91 -8.48
N LYS A 3 -20.78 -41.57 -7.91
CA LYS A 3 -20.15 -40.24 -8.09
C LYS A 3 -19.80 -40.09 -9.57
N LYS A 4 -20.64 -39.41 -10.36
CA LYS A 4 -20.24 -38.93 -11.67
C LYS A 4 -19.03 -38.03 -11.46
N SER A 5 -17.87 -38.45 -11.93
CA SER A 5 -16.68 -37.61 -12.01
C SER A 5 -17.02 -36.35 -12.82
N SER A 6 -16.95 -35.20 -12.22
CA SER A 6 -17.15 -33.93 -12.93
C SER A 6 -16.23 -33.89 -14.14
N PRO A 7 -16.75 -33.66 -15.38
CA PRO A 7 -15.92 -33.46 -16.54
C PRO A 7 -14.92 -32.34 -16.26
N ASN A 8 -13.74 -32.44 -16.85
CA ASN A 8 -12.65 -31.50 -16.64
C ASN A 8 -13.18 -30.09 -16.96
N LEU A 9 -13.50 -29.32 -15.95
CA LEU A 9 -14.14 -27.97 -16.03
C LEU A 9 -13.42 -27.04 -17.03
N ARG A 10 -12.17 -27.37 -17.40
CA ARG A 10 -11.37 -26.63 -18.39
C ARG A 10 -11.85 -26.81 -19.85
N ASP A 11 -12.60 -27.84 -20.14
CA ASP A 11 -13.02 -28.16 -21.50
C ASP A 11 -14.48 -27.78 -21.81
N SER A 12 -15.20 -27.29 -20.80
CA SER A 12 -16.58 -26.82 -20.97
C SER A 12 -16.63 -25.59 -21.91
N LYS A 13 -17.51 -25.67 -22.91
CA LYS A 13 -17.71 -24.59 -23.89
C LYS A 13 -18.13 -23.28 -23.25
N CYS A 14 -18.93 -23.31 -22.17
CA CYS A 14 -19.41 -22.16 -21.49
C CYS A 14 -18.32 -21.46 -20.65
N LEU A 15 -17.16 -22.08 -20.39
CA LEU A 15 -16.05 -21.51 -19.59
C LEU A 15 -14.83 -21.13 -20.45
N LYS A 16 -14.93 -21.12 -21.77
CA LYS A 16 -13.82 -20.75 -22.68
C LYS A 16 -13.20 -19.39 -22.35
N PHE A 17 -14.01 -18.44 -21.91
CA PHE A 17 -13.53 -17.09 -21.53
C PHE A 17 -12.56 -17.09 -20.32
N LEU A 18 -12.54 -18.16 -19.52
CA LEU A 18 -11.62 -18.29 -18.40
C LEU A 18 -10.20 -18.68 -18.81
N LYS A 19 -9.98 -19.17 -20.03
CA LYS A 19 -8.65 -19.61 -20.49
C LYS A 19 -7.59 -18.50 -20.41
N ASN A 20 -8.00 -17.25 -20.65
CA ASN A 20 -7.13 -16.07 -20.61
C ASN A 20 -7.16 -15.35 -19.25
N SER A 21 -7.79 -15.93 -18.24
CA SER A 21 -7.90 -15.33 -16.91
C SER A 21 -6.71 -15.68 -16.02
N SER A 22 -6.37 -14.81 -15.07
CA SER A 22 -5.37 -15.12 -14.07
C SER A 22 -5.74 -16.36 -13.24
N LYS A 23 -4.75 -17.08 -12.71
CA LYS A 23 -4.95 -18.26 -11.86
C LYS A 23 -5.91 -17.98 -10.69
N ASN A 24 -5.79 -16.80 -10.06
CA ASN A 24 -6.66 -16.39 -8.94
C ASN A 24 -8.10 -16.13 -9.40
N THR A 25 -8.27 -15.48 -10.55
CA THR A 25 -9.58 -15.27 -11.16
C THR A 25 -10.25 -16.60 -11.47
N MET A 26 -9.54 -17.50 -12.15
CA MET A 26 -10.04 -18.84 -12.46
C MET A 26 -10.46 -19.59 -11.18
N LYS A 27 -9.61 -19.61 -10.15
CA LYS A 27 -9.93 -20.25 -8.85
C LYS A 27 -11.22 -19.70 -8.24
N SER A 28 -11.41 -18.38 -8.29
CA SER A 28 -12.61 -17.72 -7.77
C SER A 28 -13.88 -18.10 -8.53
N TYR A 29 -13.81 -18.23 -9.87
CA TYR A 29 -14.93 -18.72 -10.68
C TYR A 29 -15.25 -20.18 -10.35
N LEU A 30 -14.24 -21.06 -10.29
CA LEU A 30 -14.42 -22.46 -9.98
C LEU A 30 -15.07 -22.68 -8.61
N GLN A 31 -14.74 -21.87 -7.60
CA GLN A 31 -15.37 -21.92 -6.30
C GLN A 31 -16.86 -21.53 -6.37
N ALA A 32 -17.20 -20.48 -7.12
CA ALA A 32 -18.58 -20.05 -7.30
C ALA A 32 -19.39 -21.11 -8.07
N ILE A 33 -18.84 -21.64 -9.15
CA ILE A 33 -19.45 -22.70 -9.98
C ILE A 33 -19.74 -23.91 -9.10
N LYS A 34 -18.74 -24.44 -8.40
CA LYS A 34 -18.90 -25.62 -7.55
C LYS A 34 -20.03 -25.47 -6.52
N LYS A 35 -20.16 -24.31 -5.88
CA LYS A 35 -21.26 -24.03 -4.95
C LYS A 35 -22.62 -23.97 -5.66
N TYR A 36 -22.67 -23.33 -6.83
CA TYR A 36 -23.87 -23.16 -7.63
C TYR A 36 -24.39 -24.52 -8.16
N GLU A 37 -23.51 -25.35 -8.74
CA GLU A 37 -23.80 -26.70 -9.21
C GLU A 37 -24.25 -27.61 -8.07
N SER A 38 -23.56 -27.54 -6.92
CA SER A 38 -23.93 -28.35 -5.75
C SER A 38 -25.30 -27.99 -5.21
N PHE A 39 -25.68 -26.71 -5.26
CA PHE A 39 -26.98 -26.24 -4.80
C PHE A 39 -28.12 -26.67 -5.73
N HIS A 40 -27.94 -26.51 -7.04
CA HIS A 40 -29.00 -26.84 -8.01
C HIS A 40 -29.01 -28.30 -8.45
N GLY A 41 -27.99 -29.09 -8.11
CA GLY A 41 -27.87 -30.48 -8.61
C GLY A 41 -27.65 -30.63 -10.12
N MET A 42 -27.26 -29.53 -10.79
CA MET A 42 -27.03 -29.43 -12.22
C MET A 42 -25.65 -28.85 -12.52
N THR A 43 -25.06 -29.21 -13.64
CA THR A 43 -23.82 -28.63 -14.09
C THR A 43 -24.05 -27.20 -14.60
N ILE A 44 -23.01 -26.37 -14.55
CA ILE A 44 -23.09 -24.98 -15.04
C ILE A 44 -23.44 -24.96 -16.55
N GLU A 45 -23.07 -25.97 -17.29
CA GLU A 45 -23.37 -26.12 -18.72
C GLU A 45 -24.86 -26.36 -18.93
N GLU A 46 -25.47 -27.29 -18.17
CA GLU A 46 -26.91 -27.55 -18.18
C GLU A 46 -27.72 -26.29 -17.80
N LEU A 47 -27.29 -25.58 -16.77
CA LEU A 47 -27.94 -24.36 -16.30
C LEU A 47 -27.86 -23.20 -17.34
N VAL A 48 -26.74 -23.07 -18.03
CA VAL A 48 -26.60 -22.11 -19.15
C VAL A 48 -27.42 -22.49 -20.35
N LEU A 49 -27.47 -23.79 -20.71
CA LEU A 49 -28.28 -24.26 -21.81
C LEU A 49 -29.79 -24.13 -21.54
N GLU A 50 -30.25 -24.38 -20.32
CA GLU A 50 -31.63 -24.15 -19.91
C GLU A 50 -32.02 -22.68 -20.15
N ALA A 51 -31.18 -21.72 -19.70
CA ALA A 51 -31.45 -20.30 -19.87
C ALA A 51 -31.43 -19.85 -21.33
N LEU A 52 -30.57 -20.43 -22.18
CA LEU A 52 -30.52 -20.19 -23.62
C LEU A 52 -31.76 -20.74 -24.34
N ASP A 53 -32.23 -21.92 -23.94
CA ASP A 53 -33.43 -22.52 -24.49
C ASP A 53 -34.67 -21.67 -24.17
N GLU A 54 -34.84 -21.23 -22.93
CA GLU A 54 -35.93 -20.31 -22.54
C GLU A 54 -35.87 -18.99 -23.33
N GLN A 55 -34.67 -18.43 -23.51
CA GLN A 55 -34.48 -17.22 -24.32
C GLN A 55 -34.84 -17.45 -25.80
N THR A 56 -34.50 -18.60 -26.36
CA THR A 56 -34.84 -18.96 -27.75
C THR A 56 -36.35 -19.15 -27.93
N ARG A 57 -37.04 -19.70 -26.94
CA ARG A 57 -38.50 -19.83 -26.91
C ARG A 57 -39.23 -18.52 -26.61
N GLN A 58 -38.48 -17.42 -26.40
CA GLN A 58 -39.03 -16.09 -26.05
C GLN A 58 -39.91 -16.12 -24.78
N VAL A 59 -39.52 -16.89 -23.78
CA VAL A 59 -40.19 -16.91 -22.47
C VAL A 59 -40.19 -15.50 -21.90
N PRO A 60 -41.35 -14.98 -21.38
CA PRO A 60 -41.42 -13.67 -20.78
C PRO A 60 -40.39 -13.49 -19.66
N PRO A 61 -39.76 -12.32 -19.51
CA PRO A 61 -38.67 -12.11 -18.56
C PRO A 61 -38.97 -12.50 -17.10
N HIS A 62 -40.22 -12.33 -16.66
CA HIS A 62 -40.66 -12.66 -15.29
C HIS A 62 -40.91 -14.18 -15.06
N LEU A 63 -40.85 -15.01 -16.11
CA LEU A 63 -41.00 -16.46 -16.06
C LEU A 63 -39.68 -17.19 -16.34
N LEU A 64 -38.58 -16.47 -16.47
CA LEU A 64 -37.27 -17.06 -16.73
C LEU A 64 -36.73 -17.75 -15.47
N LYS A 65 -36.51 -19.04 -15.49
CA LYS A 65 -35.95 -19.83 -14.37
C LYS A 65 -34.57 -19.34 -13.93
N VAL A 66 -33.80 -18.72 -14.81
CA VAL A 66 -32.49 -18.16 -14.45
C VAL A 66 -32.60 -17.11 -13.35
N ILE A 67 -33.73 -16.38 -13.24
CA ILE A 67 -33.97 -15.42 -12.15
C ILE A 67 -34.12 -16.18 -10.85
N ASP A 68 -35.09 -17.11 -10.80
CA ASP A 68 -35.37 -17.91 -9.61
C ASP A 68 -34.11 -18.64 -9.13
N ARG A 69 -33.35 -19.24 -10.04
CA ARG A 69 -32.09 -19.93 -9.72
C ARG A 69 -31.05 -19.04 -9.07
N ILE A 70 -30.91 -17.77 -9.54
CA ILE A 70 -29.95 -16.82 -8.96
C ILE A 70 -30.45 -16.32 -7.61
N GLU A 71 -31.75 -16.08 -7.46
CA GLU A 71 -32.35 -15.62 -6.21
C GLU A 71 -32.36 -16.72 -5.14
N ASP A 72 -32.71 -17.93 -5.49
CA ASP A 72 -32.63 -19.08 -4.59
C ASP A 72 -31.19 -19.33 -4.11
N PHE A 73 -30.23 -19.24 -5.03
CA PHE A 73 -28.82 -19.34 -4.67
C PHE A 73 -28.36 -18.20 -3.78
N GLN A 74 -28.87 -16.99 -3.99
CA GLN A 74 -28.60 -15.83 -3.12
C GLN A 74 -29.12 -16.13 -1.68
N ASN A 75 -30.35 -16.61 -1.57
CA ASN A 75 -30.95 -16.97 -0.29
C ASN A 75 -30.16 -18.10 0.41
N TYR A 76 -29.80 -19.13 -0.34
CA TYR A 76 -28.96 -20.22 0.17
C TYR A 76 -27.62 -19.70 0.73
N LEU A 77 -26.95 -18.76 0.04
CA LEU A 77 -25.69 -18.19 0.51
C LEU A 77 -25.87 -17.34 1.78
N ILE A 78 -27.03 -16.71 1.95
CA ILE A 78 -27.38 -15.95 3.16
C ILE A 78 -27.60 -16.92 4.33
N GLU A 79 -28.37 -17.98 4.12
CA GLU A 79 -28.65 -19.03 5.11
C GLU A 79 -27.37 -19.81 5.52
N ASP A 80 -26.45 -20.03 4.58
CA ASP A 80 -25.09 -20.58 4.84
C ASP A 80 -24.20 -19.64 5.67
N GLY A 81 -24.71 -18.46 6.06
CA GLY A 81 -24.05 -17.50 6.96
C GLY A 81 -22.89 -16.75 6.34
N LEU A 82 -22.80 -16.70 5.01
CA LEU A 82 -21.73 -15.98 4.33
C LEU A 82 -21.90 -14.47 4.47
N VAL A 83 -20.76 -13.76 4.52
CA VAL A 83 -20.77 -12.29 4.61
C VAL A 83 -21.07 -11.66 3.24
N TYR A 84 -21.68 -10.46 3.25
CA TYR A 84 -22.11 -9.70 2.09
C TYR A 84 -21.11 -9.71 0.92
N GLY A 85 -19.84 -9.37 1.17
CA GLY A 85 -18.80 -9.30 0.13
C GLY A 85 -18.51 -10.65 -0.54
N THR A 86 -18.64 -11.75 0.21
CA THR A 86 -18.47 -13.12 -0.33
C THR A 86 -19.66 -13.51 -1.19
N ILE A 87 -20.89 -13.26 -0.71
CA ILE A 87 -22.13 -13.52 -1.47
C ILE A 87 -22.09 -12.72 -2.79
N GLN A 88 -21.82 -11.43 -2.71
CA GLN A 88 -21.72 -10.57 -3.89
C GLN A 88 -20.67 -11.06 -4.90
N THR A 89 -19.55 -11.58 -4.40
CA THR A 89 -18.50 -12.18 -5.27
C THR A 89 -19.01 -13.40 -5.99
N HIS A 90 -19.68 -14.34 -5.31
CA HIS A 90 -20.27 -15.53 -5.92
C HIS A 90 -21.32 -15.16 -6.97
N LEU A 91 -22.29 -14.32 -6.61
CA LEU A 91 -23.35 -13.87 -7.51
C LEU A 91 -22.79 -13.17 -8.77
N ASN A 92 -21.82 -12.27 -8.60
CA ASN A 92 -21.20 -11.58 -9.73
C ASN A 92 -20.50 -12.54 -10.69
N LYS A 93 -19.87 -13.62 -10.16
CA LYS A 93 -19.25 -14.65 -11.01
C LYS A 93 -20.30 -15.45 -11.79
N ILE A 94 -21.38 -15.87 -11.13
CA ILE A 94 -22.48 -16.60 -11.80
C ILE A 94 -23.16 -15.71 -12.85
N LYS A 95 -23.56 -14.51 -12.50
CA LYS A 95 -24.12 -13.52 -13.45
C LYS A 95 -23.17 -13.25 -14.63
N SER A 96 -21.87 -13.20 -14.39
CA SER A 96 -20.86 -13.05 -15.45
C SER A 96 -20.79 -14.26 -16.39
N ILE A 97 -20.95 -15.49 -15.87
CA ILE A 97 -20.98 -16.71 -16.72
C ILE A 97 -22.16 -16.64 -17.68
N TYR A 98 -23.37 -16.38 -17.18
CA TYR A 98 -24.56 -16.26 -18.03
C TYR A 98 -24.35 -15.19 -19.12
N ARG A 99 -23.93 -13.97 -18.75
CA ARG A 99 -23.70 -12.86 -19.71
C ARG A 99 -22.63 -13.22 -20.76
N LYS A 100 -21.53 -13.87 -20.35
CA LYS A 100 -20.47 -14.31 -21.29
C LYS A 100 -20.91 -15.39 -22.25
N ASN A 101 -21.95 -16.13 -21.89
CA ASN A 101 -22.63 -17.09 -22.77
C ASN A 101 -23.85 -16.51 -23.48
N ARG A 102 -23.97 -15.18 -23.57
CA ARG A 102 -25.04 -14.45 -24.28
C ARG A 102 -26.44 -14.62 -23.71
N VAL A 103 -26.54 -15.09 -22.48
CA VAL A 103 -27.82 -15.07 -21.75
C VAL A 103 -28.11 -13.66 -21.30
N THR A 104 -29.24 -13.11 -21.72
CA THR A 104 -29.74 -11.82 -21.28
C THR A 104 -30.36 -11.99 -19.89
N LEU A 105 -29.72 -11.40 -18.88
CA LEU A 105 -30.27 -11.39 -17.53
C LEU A 105 -31.16 -10.17 -17.36
N PRO A 106 -32.45 -10.33 -17.01
CA PRO A 106 -33.30 -9.22 -16.64
C PRO A 106 -32.82 -8.56 -15.36
N TYR A 107 -33.54 -7.54 -14.91
CA TYR A 107 -33.26 -6.92 -13.62
C TYR A 107 -33.36 -7.95 -12.51
N LEU A 108 -32.33 -8.02 -11.70
CA LEU A 108 -32.28 -8.83 -10.49
C LEU A 108 -32.15 -7.90 -9.31
N GLU A 109 -32.94 -8.09 -8.31
CA GLU A 109 -32.88 -7.30 -7.08
C GLU A 109 -31.47 -7.32 -6.46
N PRO A 110 -30.95 -6.14 -6.10
CA PRO A 110 -29.65 -6.10 -5.45
C PRO A 110 -29.72 -6.77 -4.07
N LEU A 111 -28.64 -7.43 -3.71
CA LEU A 111 -28.49 -8.04 -2.38
C LEU A 111 -28.77 -6.99 -1.29
N ASN A 112 -29.81 -7.23 -0.47
CA ASN A 112 -30.16 -6.33 0.61
C ASN A 112 -29.09 -6.39 1.72
N SER A 113 -28.28 -5.36 1.78
CA SER A 113 -27.15 -5.26 2.70
C SER A 113 -27.53 -5.17 4.18
N LYS A 114 -28.80 -4.85 4.50
CA LYS A 114 -29.32 -4.79 5.87
C LYS A 114 -29.65 -6.18 6.42
N ARG A 115 -29.96 -7.15 5.55
CA ARG A 115 -30.34 -8.52 5.90
C ARG A 115 -29.16 -9.49 5.93
N VAL A 116 -27.98 -9.07 5.54
CA VAL A 116 -26.80 -9.92 5.40
C VAL A 116 -25.71 -9.48 6.35
N LYS A 117 -25.09 -10.46 7.02
CA LYS A 117 -23.92 -10.20 7.86
C LYS A 117 -22.84 -9.47 7.08
N ARG A 118 -22.40 -8.34 7.58
CA ARG A 118 -21.25 -7.61 7.06
C ARG A 118 -20.03 -7.88 7.91
N ASN A 119 -18.87 -7.82 7.32
CA ASN A 119 -17.66 -7.69 8.12
C ASN A 119 -17.69 -6.32 8.81
N ASP A 120 -17.19 -6.28 10.03
CA ASP A 120 -17.00 -5.03 10.74
C ASP A 120 -16.17 -4.07 9.89
N VAL A 121 -16.52 -2.80 9.93
CA VAL A 121 -15.74 -1.76 9.26
C VAL A 121 -14.37 -1.68 9.95
N ILE A 122 -13.31 -1.64 9.16
CA ILE A 122 -11.96 -1.43 9.69
C ILE A 122 -11.82 0.05 10.00
N GLU A 123 -11.75 0.38 11.28
CA GLU A 123 -11.55 1.72 11.79
C GLU A 123 -10.06 2.05 11.96
N PHE A 124 -9.75 3.31 12.28
CA PHE A 124 -8.36 3.72 12.53
C PHE A 124 -7.70 2.91 13.67
N LYS A 125 -8.43 2.64 14.76
CA LYS A 125 -7.97 1.81 15.88
C LYS A 125 -7.56 0.38 15.49
N ASP A 126 -8.02 -0.11 14.34
CA ASP A 126 -7.72 -1.44 13.83
C ASP A 126 -6.44 -1.48 12.98
N ILE A 127 -5.91 -0.30 12.61
CA ILE A 127 -4.64 -0.20 11.90
C ILE A 127 -3.51 -0.54 12.89
N LEU A 128 -2.49 -1.21 12.40
CA LEU A 128 -1.31 -1.52 13.20
C LEU A 128 -0.61 -0.23 13.64
N THR A 129 -0.13 -0.19 14.87
CA THR A 129 0.68 0.92 15.38
C THR A 129 2.17 0.66 15.15
N LYS A 130 3.00 1.72 15.25
CA LYS A 130 4.47 1.58 15.21
C LYS A 130 4.97 0.63 16.30
N GLU A 131 4.42 0.72 17.51
CA GLU A 131 4.77 -0.11 18.67
C GLU A 131 4.45 -1.58 18.43
N GLU A 132 3.31 -1.88 17.81
CA GLU A 132 2.95 -3.25 17.42
C GLU A 132 3.92 -3.80 16.36
N LEU A 133 4.32 -2.98 15.39
CA LEU A 133 5.32 -3.36 14.38
C LEU A 133 6.70 -3.56 15.00
N LYS A 134 7.14 -2.68 15.90
CA LYS A 134 8.40 -2.82 16.66
C LYS A 134 8.45 -4.11 17.47
N LYS A 135 7.33 -4.60 17.98
CA LYS A 135 7.23 -5.89 18.69
C LYS A 135 7.26 -7.09 17.74
N ALA A 136 6.67 -6.97 16.56
CA ALA A 136 6.51 -8.11 15.65
C ALA A 136 7.73 -8.34 14.74
N LEU A 137 8.33 -7.28 14.22
CA LEU A 137 9.39 -7.37 13.20
C LEU A 137 10.67 -8.04 13.70
N PRO A 138 11.18 -7.80 14.93
CA PRO A 138 12.36 -8.50 15.45
C PRO A 138 12.18 -10.01 15.56
N LEU A 139 10.95 -10.50 15.66
CA LEU A 139 10.64 -11.94 15.73
C LEU A 139 10.64 -12.61 14.35
N MET A 140 10.76 -11.85 13.27
CA MET A 140 10.91 -12.38 11.93
C MET A 140 12.37 -12.69 11.61
N ARG A 141 12.60 -13.75 10.84
CA ARG A 141 13.91 -13.97 10.20
C ARG A 141 14.20 -12.79 9.25
N LEU A 142 15.46 -12.43 9.13
CA LEU A 142 15.91 -11.24 8.41
C LEU A 142 15.34 -11.11 6.98
N PRO A 143 15.32 -12.15 6.10
CA PRO A 143 14.71 -12.02 4.77
C PRO A 143 13.20 -11.72 4.81
N VAL A 144 12.48 -12.27 5.80
CA VAL A 144 11.04 -12.01 5.96
C VAL A 144 10.81 -10.60 6.47
N ARG A 145 11.65 -10.13 7.38
CA ARG A 145 11.65 -8.76 7.91
C ARG A 145 11.92 -7.76 6.79
N ALA A 146 12.89 -8.01 5.92
CA ALA A 146 13.19 -7.17 4.76
C ALA A 146 11.96 -7.02 3.84
N ARG A 147 11.25 -8.12 3.58
CA ARG A 147 10.00 -8.07 2.81
C ARG A 147 8.90 -7.27 3.54
N ALA A 148 8.77 -7.42 4.85
CA ALA A 148 7.82 -6.65 5.65
C ALA A 148 8.16 -5.16 5.62
N MET A 149 9.44 -4.78 5.74
CA MET A 149 9.89 -3.39 5.66
C MET A 149 9.62 -2.76 4.30
N ALA A 150 9.83 -3.50 3.20
CA ALA A 150 9.45 -3.03 1.86
C ALA A 150 7.94 -2.76 1.73
N MET A 151 7.10 -3.54 2.43
CA MET A 151 5.65 -3.31 2.45
C MET A 151 5.25 -2.14 3.37
N ILE A 152 5.96 -1.94 4.47
CA ILE A 152 5.72 -0.87 5.45
C ILE A 152 6.15 0.48 4.89
N GLN A 153 7.37 0.58 4.39
CA GLN A 153 7.92 1.85 3.90
C GLN A 153 7.61 2.12 2.43
N GLY A 154 7.57 1.09 1.58
CA GLY A 154 7.27 1.26 0.16
C GLY A 154 5.80 1.09 -0.20
N GLY A 155 4.94 0.70 0.75
CA GLY A 155 3.53 0.43 0.46
C GLY A 155 3.30 -0.68 -0.57
N LEU A 156 4.28 -1.56 -0.80
CA LEU A 156 4.24 -2.62 -1.79
C LEU A 156 3.23 -3.70 -1.40
N SER A 157 2.61 -4.31 -2.40
CA SER A 157 1.86 -5.55 -2.17
C SER A 157 2.82 -6.74 -2.03
N ASN A 158 2.31 -7.82 -1.41
CA ASN A 158 3.10 -9.04 -1.27
C ASN A 158 3.55 -9.65 -2.61
N GLU A 159 2.82 -9.38 -3.70
CA GLU A 159 3.18 -9.83 -5.04
C GLU A 159 4.21 -8.89 -5.69
N GLU A 160 4.10 -7.58 -5.51
CA GLU A 160 5.04 -6.59 -6.06
C GLU A 160 6.45 -6.76 -5.49
N CYS A 161 6.56 -7.16 -4.22
CA CYS A 161 7.87 -7.51 -3.61
C CYS A 161 8.63 -8.63 -4.35
N GLU A 162 7.95 -9.47 -5.14
CA GLU A 162 8.60 -10.54 -5.90
C GLU A 162 9.32 -10.07 -7.17
N HIS A 163 9.08 -8.82 -7.57
CA HIS A 163 9.63 -8.22 -8.79
C HIS A 163 10.79 -7.25 -8.54
N LEU A 164 11.17 -7.07 -7.28
CA LEU A 164 12.36 -6.31 -6.94
C LEU A 164 13.60 -7.15 -7.26
N THR A 165 14.58 -6.53 -7.95
CA THR A 165 15.83 -7.18 -8.33
C THR A 165 17.01 -6.59 -7.58
N LEU A 166 18.03 -7.42 -7.33
CA LEU A 166 19.28 -6.99 -6.73
C LEU A 166 19.99 -5.96 -7.61
N ARG A 167 19.94 -6.18 -8.93
CA ARG A 167 20.60 -5.29 -9.89
C ARG A 167 20.02 -3.88 -9.81
N SER A 168 18.67 -3.74 -9.89
CA SER A 168 18.03 -2.44 -9.72
C SER A 168 18.35 -1.81 -8.37
N PHE A 169 18.39 -2.60 -7.30
CA PHE A 169 18.69 -2.12 -5.94
C PHE A 169 20.08 -1.48 -5.86
N ILE A 170 21.11 -2.17 -6.36
CA ILE A 170 22.47 -1.67 -6.32
C ILE A 170 22.65 -0.50 -7.29
N ASP A 171 22.23 -0.64 -8.56
CA ASP A 171 22.50 0.36 -9.58
C ASP A 171 21.77 1.69 -9.32
N GLU A 172 20.50 1.64 -8.91
CA GLU A 172 19.71 2.84 -8.63
C GLU A 172 20.15 3.55 -7.33
N LEU A 173 20.81 2.83 -6.40
CA LEU A 173 21.39 3.40 -5.18
C LEU A 173 22.88 3.76 -5.31
N ARG A 174 23.51 3.54 -6.48
CA ARG A 174 24.92 3.86 -6.70
C ARG A 174 25.25 5.33 -6.44
N VAL A 175 24.31 6.22 -6.65
CA VAL A 175 24.44 7.64 -6.34
C VAL A 175 24.78 7.91 -4.86
N TYR A 176 24.37 7.01 -3.97
CA TYR A 176 24.67 7.11 -2.54
C TYR A 176 25.95 6.36 -2.17
N HIS A 177 26.05 5.07 -2.47
CA HIS A 177 27.15 4.23 -1.99
C HIS A 177 28.45 4.35 -2.79
N GLN A 178 28.40 4.73 -4.07
CA GLN A 178 29.56 4.94 -4.95
C GLN A 178 30.55 3.75 -4.98
N LYS A 179 30.10 2.54 -4.65
CA LYS A 179 30.91 1.32 -4.67
C LYS A 179 30.84 0.63 -6.03
N GLU A 180 31.94 -0.04 -6.42
CA GLU A 180 32.01 -0.77 -7.68
C GLU A 180 31.50 -2.21 -7.57
N ASP A 181 31.80 -2.89 -6.48
CA ASP A 181 31.38 -4.26 -6.23
C ASP A 181 30.10 -4.34 -5.38
N ASP A 182 29.33 -5.41 -5.62
CA ASP A 182 28.00 -5.59 -5.03
C ASP A 182 28.07 -5.81 -3.50
N ILE A 183 29.12 -6.45 -2.97
CA ILE A 183 29.23 -6.73 -1.55
C ILE A 183 29.52 -5.46 -0.78
N SER A 184 30.55 -4.68 -1.19
CA SER A 184 30.85 -3.38 -0.58
C SER A 184 29.67 -2.41 -0.68
N ALA A 185 28.88 -2.49 -1.77
CA ALA A 185 27.65 -1.71 -1.91
C ALA A 185 26.61 -2.13 -0.87
N LEU A 186 26.39 -3.43 -0.69
CA LEU A 186 25.46 -3.96 0.30
C LEU A 186 25.91 -3.66 1.75
N GLU A 187 27.20 -3.78 2.05
CA GLU A 187 27.78 -3.41 3.36
C GLU A 187 27.50 -1.94 3.68
N TRP A 188 27.75 -1.05 2.72
CA TRP A 188 27.46 0.37 2.89
C TRP A 188 25.97 0.65 3.06
N LEU A 189 25.10 -0.01 2.28
CA LEU A 189 23.65 0.15 2.35
C LEU A 189 23.05 -0.49 3.61
N ALA A 190 23.73 -1.45 4.23
CA ALA A 190 23.31 -2.08 5.48
C ALA A 190 23.56 -1.20 6.72
N ASP A 191 24.39 -0.17 6.60
CA ASP A 191 24.66 0.78 7.68
C ASP A 191 23.43 1.64 7.96
N GLU A 192 22.89 1.53 9.17
CA GLU A 192 21.68 2.22 9.60
C GLU A 192 21.85 3.74 9.70
N THR A 193 23.08 4.24 9.69
CA THR A 193 23.37 5.68 9.75
C THR A 193 23.21 6.40 8.41
N ASN A 194 23.12 5.65 7.30
CA ASN A 194 23.03 6.21 5.96
C ASN A 194 21.58 6.57 5.58
N PRO A 195 21.22 7.86 5.46
CA PRO A 195 19.88 8.30 5.11
C PRO A 195 19.63 8.18 3.60
N VAL A 196 19.23 7.01 3.14
CA VAL A 196 19.00 6.73 1.72
C VAL A 196 17.52 6.61 1.39
N ILE A 197 17.14 7.02 0.19
CA ILE A 197 15.81 6.79 -0.39
C ILE A 197 15.98 6.08 -1.72
N TRP A 198 15.43 4.88 -1.80
CA TRP A 198 15.41 4.11 -3.03
C TRP A 198 14.10 4.34 -3.78
N ILE A 199 14.19 4.75 -5.04
CA ILE A 199 13.06 4.84 -5.95
C ILE A 199 13.29 3.89 -7.11
N THR A 200 12.31 3.04 -7.39
CA THR A 200 12.40 2.05 -8.46
C THR A 200 11.10 1.94 -9.24
N LYS A 201 11.22 1.72 -10.54
CA LYS A 201 10.08 1.56 -11.44
C LYS A 201 9.57 0.12 -11.41
N LEU A 202 8.32 -0.06 -11.04
CA LEU A 202 7.62 -1.34 -11.02
C LEU A 202 6.40 -1.34 -11.94
N VAL A 203 5.92 -2.52 -12.25
CA VAL A 203 4.64 -2.73 -12.95
C VAL A 203 3.67 -3.40 -11.99
N ARG A 204 2.51 -2.79 -11.78
CA ARG A 204 1.49 -3.36 -10.94
C ARG A 204 0.89 -4.61 -11.59
N ILE A 205 1.04 -5.75 -10.94
CA ILE A 205 0.63 -7.07 -11.48
C ILE A 205 -0.86 -7.12 -11.82
N LYS A 206 -1.70 -6.51 -10.98
CA LYS A 206 -3.16 -6.55 -11.14
C LYS A 206 -3.67 -5.76 -12.34
N THR A 207 -2.99 -4.67 -12.71
CA THR A 207 -3.48 -3.71 -13.72
C THR A 207 -2.55 -3.53 -14.90
N GLY A 208 -1.31 -4.06 -14.84
CA GLY A 208 -0.27 -3.84 -15.84
C GLY A 208 0.27 -2.41 -15.90
N LYS A 209 -0.11 -1.53 -14.96
CA LYS A 209 0.30 -0.12 -14.97
C LYS A 209 1.67 0.06 -14.32
N PRO A 210 2.58 0.85 -14.93
CA PRO A 210 3.84 1.22 -14.29
C PRO A 210 3.59 2.22 -13.16
N PHE A 211 4.40 2.12 -12.12
CA PHE A 211 4.45 3.07 -11.00
C PHE A 211 5.84 3.10 -10.40
N TYR A 212 6.12 4.10 -9.56
CA TYR A 212 7.38 4.20 -8.83
C TYR A 212 7.16 3.82 -7.37
N ALA A 213 7.84 2.76 -6.94
CA ALA A 213 7.92 2.40 -5.53
C ALA A 213 9.05 3.20 -4.88
N ILE A 214 8.81 3.69 -3.64
CA ILE A 214 9.78 4.49 -2.91
C ILE A 214 9.97 3.85 -1.54
N LEU A 215 11.20 3.52 -1.20
CA LEU A 215 11.57 2.88 0.06
C LEU A 215 12.56 3.76 0.81
N GLY A 216 12.37 3.85 2.11
CA GLY A 216 13.26 4.62 2.97
C GLY A 216 14.41 3.84 3.55
N ALA A 217 15.24 4.54 4.32
CA ALA A 217 16.50 4.03 4.85
C ALA A 217 16.34 2.71 5.61
N GLU A 218 15.40 2.59 6.56
CA GLU A 218 15.23 1.35 7.35
C GLU A 218 14.89 0.14 6.47
N ALA A 219 14.09 0.34 5.39
CA ALA A 219 13.80 -0.74 4.44
C ALA A 219 15.04 -1.09 3.62
N VAL A 220 15.78 -0.08 3.14
CA VAL A 220 17.02 -0.27 2.37
C VAL A 220 18.06 -1.01 3.21
N ASN A 221 18.31 -0.54 4.44
CA ASN A 221 19.28 -1.18 5.36
C ASN A 221 18.88 -2.63 5.68
N THR A 222 17.60 -2.89 5.98
CA THR A 222 17.11 -4.24 6.28
C THR A 222 17.22 -5.16 5.05
N ILE A 223 16.99 -4.64 3.84
CA ILE A 223 17.11 -5.40 2.59
C ILE A 223 18.58 -5.74 2.32
N ALA A 224 19.48 -4.77 2.44
CA ALA A 224 20.92 -4.97 2.26
C ALA A 224 21.47 -5.99 3.26
N SER A 225 21.14 -5.84 4.54
CA SER A 225 21.52 -6.81 5.60
C SER A 225 20.98 -8.21 5.30
N ALA A 226 19.76 -8.33 4.76
CA ALA A 226 19.19 -9.62 4.40
C ALA A 226 19.93 -10.26 3.22
N LYS A 227 20.42 -9.46 2.27
CA LYS A 227 21.21 -9.95 1.13
C LYS A 227 22.61 -10.40 1.55
N LEU A 228 23.27 -9.65 2.44
CA LEU A 228 24.54 -10.07 3.04
C LEU A 228 24.37 -11.38 3.83
N TYR A 229 23.33 -11.49 4.64
CA TYR A 229 23.01 -12.74 5.34
C TYR A 229 22.79 -13.91 4.36
N GLU A 230 22.08 -13.69 3.24
CA GLU A 230 21.89 -14.72 2.20
C GLU A 230 23.23 -15.10 1.54
N TYR A 231 24.12 -14.15 1.30
CA TYR A 231 25.45 -14.37 0.74
C TYR A 231 26.34 -15.22 1.63
N GLU A 232 26.28 -15.02 2.95
CA GLU A 232 27.07 -15.75 3.95
C GLU A 232 26.56 -17.18 4.18
N LEU A 233 25.34 -17.52 3.76
CA LEU A 233 24.81 -18.86 3.93
C LEU A 233 25.61 -19.89 3.10
N PRO A 234 26.14 -20.95 3.72
CA PRO A 234 26.91 -21.99 3.01
C PRO A 234 26.16 -22.63 1.84
N SER A 235 24.81 -22.71 1.94
CA SER A 235 23.95 -23.25 0.88
C SER A 235 23.97 -22.42 -0.40
N ASN A 236 24.37 -21.16 -0.34
CA ASN A 236 24.34 -20.24 -1.48
C ASN A 236 25.72 -20.11 -2.17
N HIS A 237 26.76 -20.82 -1.68
CA HIS A 237 28.10 -20.83 -2.26
C HIS A 237 28.65 -19.41 -2.55
N HIS A 238 28.38 -18.45 -1.64
CA HIS A 238 28.75 -17.04 -1.79
C HIS A 238 28.25 -16.40 -3.11
N THR A 239 27.04 -16.79 -3.54
CA THR A 239 26.39 -16.18 -4.71
C THR A 239 25.18 -15.38 -4.28
N LEU A 240 24.92 -14.29 -5.00
CA LEU A 240 23.77 -13.44 -4.80
C LEU A 240 22.72 -13.70 -5.88
N PRO A 241 21.53 -14.24 -5.56
CA PRO A 241 20.47 -14.36 -6.53
C PRO A 241 19.94 -12.96 -6.91
N ASP A 242 19.60 -12.77 -8.19
CA ASP A 242 19.07 -11.50 -8.68
C ASP A 242 17.74 -11.10 -8.01
N LYS A 243 16.96 -12.07 -7.57
CA LYS A 243 15.74 -11.78 -6.82
C LYS A 243 16.09 -11.14 -5.48
N LEU A 244 15.67 -9.87 -5.29
CA LEU A 244 16.02 -9.09 -4.10
C LEU A 244 15.41 -9.66 -2.82
N LEU A 245 14.11 -9.97 -2.82
CA LEU A 245 13.37 -10.49 -1.67
C LEU A 245 12.96 -11.95 -1.90
N ASN A 246 13.87 -12.86 -1.57
CA ASN A 246 13.72 -14.30 -1.81
C ASN A 246 12.84 -15.01 -0.77
N VAL A 247 11.64 -14.48 -0.52
CA VAL A 247 10.65 -15.04 0.40
C VAL A 247 9.34 -15.26 -0.35
N HIS A 248 8.85 -16.49 -0.40
CA HIS A 248 7.59 -16.77 -1.07
C HIS A 248 6.40 -16.15 -0.33
N LYS A 249 5.40 -15.65 -1.06
CA LYS A 249 4.21 -14.99 -0.50
C LYS A 249 3.42 -15.83 0.52
N SER A 250 3.39 -17.16 0.35
CA SER A 250 2.73 -18.05 1.32
C SER A 250 3.48 -18.11 2.65
N THR A 251 4.82 -18.05 2.62
CA THR A 251 5.66 -17.98 3.82
C THR A 251 5.39 -16.69 4.59
N MET A 252 5.33 -15.55 3.88
CA MET A 252 4.98 -14.27 4.48
C MET A 252 3.60 -14.32 5.16
N ASN A 253 2.58 -14.84 4.46
CA ASN A 253 1.24 -15.00 5.02
C ASN A 253 1.22 -15.88 6.27
N ARG A 254 1.91 -17.02 6.24
CA ARG A 254 2.00 -17.96 7.36
C ARG A 254 2.67 -17.32 8.58
N ILE A 255 3.79 -16.62 8.39
CA ILE A 255 4.52 -15.96 9.47
C ILE A 255 3.70 -14.84 10.09
N CYS A 256 3.05 -14.00 9.28
CA CYS A 256 2.15 -12.96 9.78
C CYS A 256 1.01 -13.59 10.63
N THR A 257 0.40 -14.67 10.17
CA THR A 257 -0.66 -15.37 10.91
C THR A 257 -0.15 -15.91 12.25
N GLN A 258 1.04 -16.51 12.28
CA GLN A 258 1.65 -17.03 13.50
C GLN A 258 1.96 -15.91 14.50
N LEU A 259 2.53 -14.79 14.03
CA LEU A 259 2.84 -13.63 14.87
C LEU A 259 1.58 -12.95 15.37
N ASN A 260 0.54 -12.83 14.54
CA ASN A 260 -0.74 -12.29 14.99
C ASN A 260 -1.30 -13.06 16.18
N LYS A 261 -1.27 -14.40 16.11
CA LYS A 261 -1.72 -15.27 17.20
C LYS A 261 -0.81 -15.16 18.42
N ARG A 262 0.52 -15.22 18.23
CA ARG A 262 1.52 -15.18 19.31
C ARG A 262 1.47 -13.87 20.10
N LEU A 263 1.28 -12.74 19.41
CA LEU A 263 1.30 -11.41 20.02
C LEU A 263 -0.11 -10.90 20.41
N GLY A 264 -1.15 -11.69 20.15
CA GLY A 264 -2.51 -11.35 20.56
C GLY A 264 -3.11 -10.14 19.84
N PHE A 265 -2.69 -9.83 18.59
CA PHE A 265 -3.19 -8.65 17.89
C PHE A 265 -4.67 -8.71 17.49
N GLY A 266 -5.29 -9.90 17.55
CA GLY A 266 -6.72 -10.07 17.29
C GLY A 266 -7.09 -10.01 15.82
N SER A 267 -8.33 -9.63 15.55
CA SER A 267 -8.93 -9.59 14.22
C SER A 267 -9.68 -8.29 14.01
N ALA A 268 -9.71 -7.83 12.76
CA ALA A 268 -10.47 -6.66 12.31
C ALA A 268 -11.09 -6.95 10.94
N GLY A 269 -12.36 -6.62 10.75
CA GLY A 269 -13.09 -6.90 9.51
C GLY A 269 -13.12 -8.40 9.14
N GLY A 270 -13.17 -9.30 10.12
CA GLY A 270 -13.17 -10.75 9.92
C GLY A 270 -11.82 -11.35 9.51
N MET A 271 -10.73 -10.59 9.62
CA MET A 271 -9.37 -11.03 9.25
C MET A 271 -8.37 -10.70 10.36
N TYR A 272 -7.28 -11.46 10.45
CA TYR A 272 -6.19 -11.11 11.36
C TYR A 272 -5.69 -9.68 11.13
N ARG A 273 -5.44 -8.92 12.22
CA ARG A 273 -4.91 -7.56 12.13
C ARG A 273 -3.52 -7.56 11.54
N PHE A 274 -2.63 -8.45 12.02
CA PHE A 274 -1.27 -8.58 11.49
C PHE A 274 -1.25 -9.54 10.28
N ARG A 275 -1.28 -8.98 9.09
CA ARG A 275 -1.24 -9.68 7.80
C ARG A 275 -0.55 -8.82 6.74
N PRO A 276 -0.04 -9.38 5.65
CA PRO A 276 0.69 -8.60 4.63
C PRO A 276 -0.08 -7.37 4.14
N HIS A 277 -1.36 -7.51 3.83
CA HIS A 277 -2.16 -6.35 3.38
C HIS A 277 -2.31 -5.25 4.44
N ALA A 278 -2.22 -5.58 5.73
CA ALA A 278 -2.28 -4.59 6.81
C ALA A 278 -1.00 -3.73 6.87
N LEU A 279 0.17 -4.28 6.51
CA LEU A 279 1.41 -3.51 6.40
C LEU A 279 1.31 -2.42 5.33
N ARG A 280 0.70 -2.74 4.18
CA ARG A 280 0.41 -1.76 3.13
C ARG A 280 -0.66 -0.74 3.56
N LYS A 281 -1.64 -1.14 4.39
CA LYS A 281 -2.60 -0.19 4.98
C LYS A 281 -1.91 0.75 5.96
N PHE A 282 -1.01 0.22 6.80
CA PHE A 282 -0.18 1.03 7.68
C PHE A 282 0.55 2.12 6.88
N HIS A 283 1.26 1.75 5.80
CA HIS A 283 1.91 2.73 4.92
C HIS A 283 0.94 3.82 4.47
N ALA A 284 -0.21 3.46 3.87
CA ALA A 284 -1.15 4.45 3.36
C ALA A 284 -1.68 5.39 4.46
N THR A 285 -1.95 4.85 5.65
CA THR A 285 -2.51 5.61 6.77
C THR A 285 -1.47 6.57 7.34
N TYR A 286 -0.25 6.09 7.59
CA TYR A 286 0.77 6.90 8.24
C TYR A 286 1.41 7.92 7.30
N ILE A 287 1.69 7.55 6.04
CA ILE A 287 2.25 8.49 5.07
C ILE A 287 1.26 9.59 4.67
N GLY A 288 -0.05 9.28 4.72
CA GLY A 288 -1.12 10.24 4.46
C GLY A 288 -1.38 11.22 5.60
N GLY A 289 -0.61 11.13 6.70
CA GLY A 289 -0.76 12.03 7.82
C GLY A 289 -1.99 11.79 8.68
N SER A 290 -2.77 10.72 8.46
CA SER A 290 -3.94 10.38 9.30
C SER A 290 -3.58 10.07 10.75
N ALA A 291 -2.28 9.86 11.04
CA ALA A 291 -1.73 9.63 12.37
C ALA A 291 -1.13 10.89 13.00
N LEU A 292 -1.13 12.02 12.29
CA LEU A 292 -0.59 13.28 12.77
C LEU A 292 -1.62 14.04 13.62
N SER A 293 -1.13 14.95 14.46
CA SER A 293 -1.97 15.85 15.25
C SER A 293 -2.82 16.75 14.33
N TYR A 294 -3.93 17.25 14.87
CA TYR A 294 -4.90 18.08 14.14
C TYR A 294 -4.29 19.35 13.51
N GLU A 295 -3.15 19.80 14.02
CA GLU A 295 -2.44 21.00 13.58
C GLU A 295 -1.49 20.77 12.39
N GLU A 296 -1.16 19.51 12.08
CA GLU A 296 -0.26 19.16 10.98
C GLU A 296 -1.06 18.78 9.73
N HIS A 297 -1.04 19.65 8.74
CA HIS A 297 -1.63 19.34 7.43
C HIS A 297 -0.86 18.23 6.73
N SER A 298 -1.58 17.26 6.17
CA SER A 298 -0.97 16.23 5.33
C SER A 298 -0.25 16.88 4.13
N LEU A 299 1.05 16.63 4.03
CA LEU A 299 1.89 17.08 2.91
C LEU A 299 1.64 16.28 1.63
N ILE A 300 0.97 15.14 1.74
CA ILE A 300 0.70 14.21 0.63
C ILE A 300 -0.80 13.99 0.49
N THR A 301 -1.29 14.13 -0.73
CA THR A 301 -2.69 13.86 -1.08
C THR A 301 -2.97 12.36 -1.22
N ASN A 302 -4.24 11.96 -1.06
CA ASN A 302 -4.66 10.57 -1.33
C ASN A 302 -4.31 10.11 -2.76
N ALA A 303 -4.34 11.02 -3.74
CA ALA A 303 -3.97 10.72 -5.11
C ALA A 303 -2.48 10.39 -5.25
N GLU A 304 -1.61 11.10 -4.54
CA GLU A 304 -0.16 10.84 -4.51
C GLU A 304 0.16 9.53 -3.78
N ILE A 305 -0.57 9.21 -2.69
CA ILE A 305 -0.45 7.92 -2.00
C ILE A 305 -0.86 6.77 -2.93
N ASP A 306 -1.97 6.94 -3.64
CA ASP A 306 -2.44 5.94 -4.60
C ASP A 306 -1.44 5.76 -5.74
N GLU A 307 -0.80 6.82 -6.19
CA GLU A 307 0.25 6.78 -7.19
C GLU A 307 1.50 6.02 -6.70
N MET A 308 2.01 6.33 -5.50
CA MET A 308 3.13 5.62 -4.85
C MET A 308 2.83 4.13 -4.64
N GLN A 309 1.57 3.78 -4.42
CA GLN A 309 1.14 2.40 -4.28
C GLN A 309 0.71 1.76 -5.62
N GLY A 310 0.88 2.42 -6.75
CA GLY A 310 0.45 1.95 -8.06
C GLY A 310 -1.06 1.72 -8.16
N ARG A 311 -1.89 2.36 -7.32
CA ARG A 311 -3.35 2.33 -7.45
C ARG A 311 -3.75 3.21 -8.62
N GLY A 312 -4.67 2.72 -9.45
CA GLY A 312 -4.90 3.31 -10.76
C GLY A 312 -5.56 4.70 -10.71
N LYS A 313 -5.00 5.61 -11.48
CA LYS A 313 -5.73 6.75 -12.03
C LYS A 313 -6.77 6.26 -13.04
N THR A 314 -7.78 7.05 -13.33
CA THR A 314 -8.66 6.79 -14.49
C THR A 314 -7.83 6.82 -15.78
N ASN A 315 -8.26 6.12 -16.83
CA ASN A 315 -7.54 6.09 -18.11
C ASN A 315 -7.27 7.50 -18.67
N VAL A 316 -8.18 8.45 -18.42
CA VAL A 316 -8.04 9.85 -18.82
C VAL A 316 -6.90 10.52 -18.06
N GLN A 317 -6.83 10.36 -16.74
CA GLN A 317 -5.74 10.93 -15.92
C GLN A 317 -4.37 10.35 -16.30
N ASP A 318 -4.28 9.05 -16.62
CA ASP A 318 -3.03 8.42 -17.05
C ASP A 318 -2.51 8.99 -18.38
N THR A 319 -3.39 9.50 -19.24
CA THR A 319 -3.01 10.09 -20.53
C THR A 319 -2.39 11.47 -20.34
N TYR A 320 -2.93 12.30 -19.47
CA TYR A 320 -2.55 13.71 -19.35
C TYR A 320 -1.55 13.99 -18.23
N ILE A 321 -1.56 13.21 -17.14
CA ILE A 321 -0.74 13.46 -15.96
C ILE A 321 0.36 12.39 -15.88
N LYS A 322 1.58 12.76 -16.26
CA LYS A 322 2.76 11.91 -16.10
C LYS A 322 3.38 12.12 -14.72
N THR A 323 3.66 11.02 -14.04
CA THR A 323 4.33 11.05 -12.75
C THR A 323 5.78 11.49 -12.91
N ASN A 324 6.19 12.50 -12.16
CA ASN A 324 7.58 12.87 -12.01
C ASN A 324 8.19 12.09 -10.82
N PRO A 325 9.08 11.12 -11.05
CA PRO A 325 9.64 10.28 -9.99
C PRO A 325 10.47 11.09 -8.99
N ILE A 326 11.19 12.11 -9.44
CA ILE A 326 12.03 12.96 -8.58
C ILE A 326 11.13 13.75 -7.62
N ARG A 327 10.04 14.34 -8.14
CA ARG A 327 9.06 15.03 -7.29
C ARG A 327 8.47 14.09 -6.24
N GLN A 328 8.11 12.85 -6.61
CA GLN A 328 7.60 11.86 -5.65
C GLN A 328 8.64 11.53 -4.58
N LYS A 329 9.92 11.39 -4.94
CA LYS A 329 11.02 11.15 -4.00
C LYS A 329 11.16 12.30 -3.01
N VAL A 330 11.10 13.55 -3.49
CA VAL A 330 11.15 14.74 -2.63
C VAL A 330 9.97 14.81 -1.67
N LEU A 331 8.75 14.53 -2.15
CA LEU A 331 7.56 14.49 -1.29
C LEU A 331 7.67 13.38 -0.24
N TYR A 332 8.15 12.20 -0.67
CA TYR A 332 8.34 11.07 0.24
C TYR A 332 9.37 11.38 1.32
N ALA A 333 10.48 12.02 0.99
CA ALA A 333 11.52 12.42 1.96
C ALA A 333 10.96 13.23 3.13
N LYS A 334 9.98 14.10 2.86
CA LYS A 334 9.35 14.96 3.89
C LYS A 334 8.47 14.21 4.88
N VAL A 335 7.89 13.08 4.47
CA VAL A 335 6.90 12.33 5.26
C VAL A 335 7.37 10.95 5.69
N MET A 336 8.56 10.55 5.28
CA MET A 336 9.03 9.18 5.46
C MET A 336 9.23 8.83 6.93
N ASN A 337 9.56 9.79 7.78
CA ASN A 337 9.63 9.56 9.23
C ASN A 337 8.30 9.11 9.83
N ASN A 338 7.17 9.38 9.16
CA ASN A 338 5.87 8.87 9.59
C ASN A 338 5.78 7.34 9.48
N VAL A 339 6.50 6.72 8.56
CA VAL A 339 6.57 5.26 8.37
C VAL A 339 7.87 4.63 8.86
N SER A 340 8.83 5.42 9.32
CA SER A 340 10.03 4.96 10.02
C SER A 340 9.68 4.47 11.41
N LEU A 341 10.30 3.38 11.84
CA LEU A 341 9.95 2.70 13.08
C LEU A 341 10.94 2.98 14.20
N TRP A 342 12.23 2.95 13.92
CA TRP A 342 13.29 3.02 14.95
C TRP A 342 14.08 4.31 14.92
N HIS A 343 14.25 4.92 13.73
CA HIS A 343 15.10 6.10 13.54
C HIS A 343 14.31 7.23 12.91
N GLU A 344 14.67 8.45 13.26
CA GLU A 344 14.30 9.64 12.51
C GLU A 344 15.50 10.02 11.64
N TYR A 345 15.24 10.23 10.36
CA TYR A 345 16.28 10.56 9.39
C TYR A 345 16.12 11.99 8.92
N ASP A 346 17.25 12.69 8.82
CA ASP A 346 17.34 13.93 8.07
C ASP A 346 17.82 13.58 6.65
N TYR A 347 16.86 13.49 5.73
CA TYR A 347 17.15 13.02 4.36
C TYR A 347 17.83 14.10 3.56
N GLN A 348 19.03 13.79 3.10
CA GLN A 348 19.75 14.62 2.14
C GLN A 348 19.23 14.34 0.73
N LEU A 349 18.81 15.40 0.06
CA LEU A 349 18.50 15.38 -1.37
C LEU A 349 19.80 15.53 -2.17
N ILE A 350 20.02 14.68 -3.18
CA ILE A 350 21.29 14.62 -3.92
C ILE A 350 21.06 14.96 -5.39
N GLY A 351 21.92 15.83 -5.95
CA GLY A 351 21.98 16.08 -7.38
C GLY A 351 20.69 16.62 -7.97
N ASP A 352 20.06 15.85 -8.85
CA ASP A 352 18.84 16.26 -9.55
C ASP A 352 17.63 16.44 -8.62
N ASP A 353 17.58 15.74 -7.48
CA ASP A 353 16.55 15.92 -6.48
C ASP A 353 16.57 17.36 -5.95
N VAL A 354 17.77 17.90 -5.69
CA VAL A 354 17.94 19.28 -5.21
C VAL A 354 17.52 20.29 -6.30
N ARG A 355 17.89 20.04 -7.55
CA ARG A 355 17.50 20.93 -8.66
C ARG A 355 16.00 20.99 -8.83
N VAL A 356 15.30 19.85 -8.80
CA VAL A 356 13.85 19.80 -8.92
C VAL A 356 13.18 20.48 -7.73
N PHE A 357 13.69 20.23 -6.51
CA PHE A 357 13.19 20.89 -5.30
C PHE A 357 13.33 22.42 -5.35
N LEU A 358 14.47 22.92 -5.84
CA LEU A 358 14.71 24.35 -5.94
C LEU A 358 13.99 25.00 -7.14
N SER A 359 13.75 24.26 -8.22
CA SER A 359 13.09 24.76 -9.43
C SER A 359 11.57 24.65 -9.40
N ASP A 360 11.02 23.78 -8.53
CA ASP A 360 9.56 23.63 -8.41
C ASP A 360 8.96 24.77 -7.56
N PRO A 361 8.18 25.69 -8.15
CA PRO A 361 7.51 26.75 -7.42
C PRO A 361 6.26 26.23 -6.71
N SER A 362 6.32 25.04 -6.08
CA SER A 362 5.19 24.47 -5.35
C SER A 362 4.62 25.46 -4.32
N ALA A 363 3.34 25.30 -3.98
CA ALA A 363 2.68 26.14 -2.96
C ALA A 363 3.48 26.19 -1.65
N GLU A 364 4.27 25.17 -1.36
CA GLU A 364 5.12 25.02 -0.20
C GLU A 364 6.39 25.88 -0.28
N ASN A 365 7.05 25.97 -1.45
CA ASN A 365 8.13 26.93 -1.67
C ASN A 365 7.65 28.38 -1.54
N ARG A 366 6.39 28.64 -1.92
CA ARG A 366 5.76 29.96 -1.67
C ARG A 366 5.48 30.19 -0.18
N LYS A 367 5.10 29.15 0.54
CA LYS A 367 4.87 29.20 2.01
C LYS A 367 6.20 29.39 2.74
N LEU A 368 7.21 28.59 2.43
CA LEU A 368 8.57 28.75 2.98
C LEU A 368 9.18 30.10 2.65
N LYS A 369 9.01 30.61 1.43
CA LYS A 369 9.44 31.97 1.08
C LYS A 369 8.74 33.03 1.88
N LYS A 370 7.44 32.86 2.17
CA LYS A 370 6.70 33.78 3.04
C LYS A 370 7.19 33.68 4.49
N GLU A 371 7.41 32.49 5.01
CA GLU A 371 7.94 32.28 6.35
C GLU A 371 9.36 32.84 6.49
N VAL A 372 10.25 32.58 5.54
CA VAL A 372 11.59 33.18 5.50
C VAL A 372 11.52 34.70 5.43
N LYS A 373 10.57 35.26 4.69
CA LYS A 373 10.38 36.71 4.63
C LYS A 373 9.92 37.26 5.97
N ILE A 374 8.94 36.64 6.63
CA ILE A 374 8.46 37.02 7.95
C ILE A 374 9.58 36.96 8.98
N LEU A 375 10.33 35.84 9.01
CA LEU A 375 11.47 35.67 9.92
C LEU A 375 12.60 36.70 9.66
N SER A 376 12.84 37.04 8.39
CA SER A 376 13.82 38.06 8.04
C SER A 376 13.40 39.45 8.49
N GLU A 377 12.09 39.76 8.38
CA GLU A 377 11.53 41.02 8.85
C GLU A 377 11.57 41.11 10.40
N GLU A 378 11.28 40.02 11.11
CA GLU A 378 11.42 39.94 12.56
C GLU A 378 12.87 40.07 13.04
N LEU A 379 13.79 39.41 12.32
CA LEU A 379 15.23 39.52 12.59
C LEU A 379 15.73 40.94 12.38
N GLN A 380 15.22 41.64 11.38
CA GLN A 380 15.56 43.03 11.10
C GLN A 380 15.01 43.96 12.18
N LYS A 381 13.77 43.71 12.66
CA LYS A 381 13.19 44.43 13.80
C LYS A 381 13.99 44.21 15.09
N LYS A 382 14.42 42.96 15.37
CA LYS A 382 15.27 42.64 16.53
C LYS A 382 16.63 43.31 16.45
N LYS A 383 17.25 43.36 15.26
CA LYS A 383 18.52 44.10 15.05
C LYS A 383 18.36 45.60 15.30
N GLN A 384 17.30 46.21 14.74
CA GLN A 384 17.00 47.62 14.97
C GLN A 384 16.70 47.95 16.47
N ALA A 385 15.97 47.05 17.14
CA ALA A 385 15.73 47.16 18.57
C ALA A 385 17.06 47.07 19.38
N SER A 386 17.93 46.13 19.01
CA SER A 386 19.26 45.96 19.62
C SER A 386 20.16 47.20 19.42
N GLU A 387 20.10 47.80 18.22
CA GLU A 387 20.84 49.05 17.94
C GLU A 387 20.29 50.22 18.78
N LYS A 388 18.98 50.39 18.88
CA LYS A 388 18.34 51.37 19.73
C LYS A 388 18.71 51.18 21.20
N VAL A 389 18.74 49.95 21.69
CA VAL A 389 19.16 49.62 23.06
C VAL A 389 20.62 50.02 23.30
N LYS A 390 21.51 49.78 22.32
CA LYS A 390 22.91 50.21 22.39
C LYS A 390 23.05 51.73 22.40
N GLU A 391 22.25 52.43 21.61
CA GLU A 391 22.23 53.87 21.54
C GLU A 391 21.71 54.49 22.82
N LEU A 392 20.63 53.98 23.40
CA LEU A 392 20.10 54.36 24.71
C LEU A 392 21.12 54.12 25.83
N ARG A 393 21.81 52.99 25.82
CA ARG A 393 22.86 52.69 26.81
C ARG A 393 24.02 53.69 26.72
N LYS A 394 24.38 54.07 25.47
CA LYS A 394 25.44 55.06 25.25
C LYS A 394 25.03 56.49 25.68
N THR A 395 23.73 56.81 25.56
CA THR A 395 23.20 58.13 25.86
C THR A 395 22.95 58.32 27.38
N LEU A 396 22.46 57.29 28.04
CA LEU A 396 22.07 57.33 29.45
C LEU A 396 23.23 57.02 30.45
N GLY A 397 24.30 56.40 29.96
CA GLY A 397 25.34 55.82 30.81
C GLY A 397 24.92 54.43 31.37
N ASP A 398 25.93 53.63 31.72
CA ASP A 398 25.70 52.23 32.12
C ASP A 398 24.90 52.10 33.43
N ASP A 399 25.12 52.98 34.39
CA ASP A 399 24.46 52.87 35.69
C ASP A 399 22.96 53.19 35.61
N VAL A 400 22.57 54.25 34.93
CA VAL A 400 21.17 54.67 34.73
C VAL A 400 20.43 53.66 33.85
N PHE A 401 21.12 53.07 32.87
CA PHE A 401 20.53 52.05 32.02
C PHE A 401 20.22 50.74 32.77
N GLN A 402 21.10 50.33 33.71
CA GLN A 402 20.88 49.15 34.55
C GLN A 402 19.74 49.35 35.55
N GLU A 403 19.63 50.56 36.13
CA GLU A 403 18.54 50.90 37.02
C GLU A 403 17.18 50.86 36.32
N MET A 404 17.07 51.40 35.11
CA MET A 404 15.87 51.38 34.30
C MET A 404 15.48 49.93 33.86
N ILE A 405 16.45 49.07 33.54
CA ILE A 405 16.18 47.66 33.20
C ILE A 405 15.67 46.89 34.44
N SER A 406 16.24 47.13 35.62
CA SER A 406 15.79 46.51 36.88
C SER A 406 14.38 46.93 37.27
N GLU A 407 14.01 48.19 37.03
CA GLU A 407 12.62 48.65 37.24
C GLU A 407 11.62 47.99 36.29
N ILE A 408 11.96 47.85 35.00
CA ILE A 408 11.10 47.19 34.01
C ILE A 408 10.92 45.70 34.31
N LEU A 409 12.00 44.99 34.73
CA LEU A 409 11.93 43.56 35.07
C LEU A 409 11.17 43.30 36.38
N ASN A 410 11.15 44.26 37.30
CA ASN A 410 10.39 44.18 38.55
C ASN A 410 8.92 44.58 38.39
N ALA A 411 8.54 45.22 37.27
CA ALA A 411 7.18 45.64 36.97
C ALA A 411 6.41 44.66 36.06
N SER A 412 7.08 43.60 35.50
CA SER A 412 6.53 42.56 34.66
C SER A 412 6.41 41.24 35.41
#